data_5b558ae03ecb36ba01bd900509c9ce1f
#
_entry.id   5b558ae03ecb36ba01bd900509c9ce1f
#
_cell.length_a   1.000
_cell.length_b   1.000
_cell.length_c   1.000
_cell.angle_alpha   90.00
_cell.angle_beta   90.00
_cell.angle_gamma   90.00
#
_symmetry.space_group_name_H-M   'P 1'
#
loop_
_entity.id
_entity.type
_entity.pdbx_description
1 polymer ?
#
loop_
_entity_poly.entity_id
_entity_poly.type
_entity_poly.pdbx_seq_one_letter_code
_entity_poly.pdbx_strand_id
1 'polypeptide(L)'
;MATIGVEYGVGAIIKQFNENAAPTYDTGFVVCRLIKADEKLNYNTGNDIYSDNAKEETDTTYSDGTISFDTTKLGISTEEENAIKEKMFGATLSEDGELISGGLDTSPQMGFGYIKMLQVNNKVTYEGKWFYNTVFRPVGDSVETKGKQISWQTKTYTGDINVVEGWGNNNFKAEKKFATLAEAKAWLNGKANISAAE
;
A
#
# COMPACT_ATOMS: atom_id res chain seq x y z
N MET A 1 -16.76 15.61 6.50
CA MET A 1 -15.39 15.48 5.92
C MET A 1 -15.52 14.60 4.70
N ALA A 2 -15.18 15.08 3.53
CA ALA A 2 -15.25 14.31 2.28
C ALA A 2 -13.86 14.04 1.75
N THR A 3 -13.65 12.84 1.21
CA THR A 3 -12.42 12.50 0.46
C THR A 3 -12.58 13.08 -0.95
N ILE A 4 -11.57 13.82 -1.41
CA ILE A 4 -11.57 14.44 -2.73
C ILE A 4 -10.51 13.89 -3.67
N GLY A 5 -9.58 13.08 -3.16
CA GLY A 5 -8.54 12.47 -3.98
C GLY A 5 -7.55 11.64 -3.21
N VAL A 6 -6.66 11.01 -3.95
CA VAL A 6 -5.54 10.21 -3.48
C VAL A 6 -4.32 10.53 -4.31
N GLU A 7 -3.14 10.52 -3.71
CA GLU A 7 -1.88 10.71 -4.43
C GLU A 7 -0.69 10.07 -3.71
N TYR A 8 0.44 10.00 -4.40
CA TYR A 8 1.75 9.66 -3.86
C TYR A 8 1.83 8.28 -3.22
N GLY A 9 1.76 7.22 -4.06
CA GLY A 9 2.01 5.85 -3.64
C GLY A 9 3.50 5.59 -3.45
N VAL A 10 3.90 5.21 -2.24
CA VAL A 10 5.30 4.89 -1.89
C VAL A 10 5.39 3.51 -1.26
N GLY A 11 6.53 2.86 -1.43
CA GLY A 11 6.81 1.56 -0.83
C GLY A 11 8.26 1.40 -0.43
N ALA A 12 8.50 0.45 0.46
CA ALA A 12 9.84 0.04 0.87
C ALA A 12 9.85 -1.43 1.28
N ILE A 13 10.82 -2.19 0.80
CA ILE A 13 10.96 -3.61 1.14
C ILE A 13 11.39 -3.73 2.60
N ILE A 14 10.79 -4.68 3.32
CA ILE A 14 11.16 -4.96 4.70
C ILE A 14 12.54 -5.63 4.71
N LYS A 15 13.49 -4.98 5.38
CA LYS A 15 14.83 -5.50 5.60
C LYS A 15 14.88 -6.44 6.80
N GLN A 16 14.19 -6.08 7.87
CA GLN A 16 14.19 -6.84 9.12
C GLN A 16 12.94 -6.52 9.96
N PHE A 17 12.37 -7.55 10.55
CA PHE A 17 11.43 -7.43 11.64
C PHE A 17 12.17 -7.28 12.97
N ASN A 18 11.74 -6.34 13.79
CA ASN A 18 12.35 -6.04 15.08
C ASN A 18 11.40 -6.50 16.20
N GLU A 19 11.97 -7.04 17.28
CA GLU A 19 11.19 -7.33 18.48
C GLU A 19 10.69 -6.01 19.11
N ASN A 20 9.39 -5.94 19.39
CA ASN A 20 8.74 -4.79 20.04
C ASN A 20 8.90 -3.42 19.33
N ALA A 21 9.24 -3.42 18.05
CA ALA A 21 9.42 -2.20 17.26
C ALA A 21 8.90 -2.35 15.81
N ALA A 22 8.72 -1.22 15.14
CA ALA A 22 8.39 -1.21 13.71
C ALA A 22 9.47 -1.92 12.88
N PRO A 23 9.10 -2.56 11.75
CA PRO A 23 10.07 -3.11 10.82
C PRO A 23 11.03 -2.03 10.32
N THR A 24 12.28 -2.43 10.04
CA THR A 24 13.22 -1.60 9.30
C THR A 24 13.08 -1.89 7.81
N TYR A 25 13.24 -0.87 7.00
CA TYR A 25 13.07 -0.95 5.55
C TYR A 25 14.37 -0.64 4.82
N ASP A 26 14.53 -1.25 3.65
CA ASP A 26 15.52 -0.80 2.67
C ASP A 26 15.16 0.58 2.12
N THR A 27 16.01 1.14 1.25
CA THR A 27 15.70 2.41 0.58
C THR A 27 14.37 2.31 -0.15
N GLY A 28 13.43 3.17 0.22
CA GLY A 28 12.10 3.20 -0.37
C GLY A 28 12.09 3.79 -1.78
N PHE A 29 10.97 3.63 -2.44
CA PHE A 29 10.74 4.10 -3.79
C PHE A 29 9.30 4.59 -3.98
N VAL A 30 9.09 5.43 -4.98
CA VAL A 30 7.74 5.82 -5.41
C VAL A 30 7.17 4.69 -6.25
N VAL A 31 6.08 4.09 -5.78
CA VAL A 31 5.43 2.95 -6.44
C VAL A 31 4.70 3.39 -7.70
N CYS A 32 3.91 4.45 -7.60
CA CYS A 32 3.11 4.94 -8.73
C CYS A 32 2.45 6.30 -8.45
N ARG A 33 1.86 6.85 -9.50
CA ARG A 33 0.84 7.89 -9.38
C ARG A 33 -0.52 7.22 -9.26
N LEU A 34 -1.21 7.46 -8.17
CA LEU A 34 -2.46 6.81 -7.84
C LEU A 34 -3.65 7.47 -8.54
N ILE A 35 -4.56 6.64 -9.04
CA ILE A 35 -5.89 7.03 -9.50
C ILE A 35 -6.90 6.78 -8.39
N LYS A 36 -6.77 5.63 -7.72
CA LYS A 36 -7.66 5.18 -6.66
C LYS A 36 -6.87 4.34 -5.65
N ALA A 37 -7.31 4.32 -4.41
CA ALA A 37 -6.85 3.39 -3.39
C ALA A 37 -8.05 2.96 -2.55
N ASP A 38 -8.22 1.66 -2.38
CA ASP A 38 -9.26 1.04 -1.57
C ASP A 38 -8.64 0.17 -0.48
N GLU A 39 -9.04 0.41 0.74
CA GLU A 39 -8.66 -0.36 1.93
C GLU A 39 -9.86 -1.19 2.38
N LYS A 40 -9.68 -2.49 2.51
CA LYS A 40 -10.68 -3.39 3.07
C LYS A 40 -10.07 -4.11 4.28
N LEU A 41 -10.69 -3.92 5.43
CA LEU A 41 -10.28 -4.54 6.69
C LEU A 41 -11.37 -5.48 7.18
N ASN A 42 -10.99 -6.68 7.55
CA ASN A 42 -11.89 -7.68 8.11
C ASN A 42 -11.55 -7.87 9.59
N TYR A 43 -12.59 -7.99 10.39
CA TYR A 43 -12.49 -8.22 11.84
C TYR A 43 -13.25 -9.50 12.17
N ASN A 44 -12.78 -10.20 13.19
CA ASN A 44 -13.49 -11.36 13.70
C ASN A 44 -14.89 -10.93 14.17
N THR A 45 -15.88 -11.71 13.77
CA THR A 45 -17.27 -11.53 14.19
C THR A 45 -17.86 -12.90 14.47
N GLY A 46 -18.59 -13.05 15.60
CA GLY A 46 -19.37 -14.26 15.83
C GLY A 46 -18.90 -15.17 16.95
N ASN A 47 -17.86 -14.82 17.72
CA ASN A 47 -17.55 -15.46 19.00
C ASN A 47 -18.21 -14.67 20.14
N ASP A 48 -19.55 -14.60 20.08
CA ASP A 48 -20.31 -13.90 21.11
C ASP A 48 -20.59 -14.85 22.29
N ILE A 49 -20.31 -14.40 23.49
CA ILE A 49 -20.72 -15.07 24.72
C ILE A 49 -21.99 -14.41 25.21
N TYR A 50 -22.99 -15.22 25.47
CA TYR A 50 -24.28 -14.79 26.01
C TYR A 50 -24.44 -15.28 27.44
N SER A 51 -24.85 -14.40 28.36
CA SER A 51 -25.24 -14.68 29.73
C SER A 51 -26.61 -14.07 29.97
N ASP A 52 -27.53 -14.82 30.57
CA ASP A 52 -28.90 -14.40 30.87
C ASP A 52 -29.68 -13.82 29.67
N ASN A 53 -29.46 -14.39 28.46
CA ASN A 53 -30.02 -13.92 27.18
C ASN A 53 -29.53 -12.53 26.73
N ALA A 54 -28.49 -11.99 27.34
CA ALA A 54 -27.80 -10.78 26.92
C ALA A 54 -26.42 -11.12 26.35
N LYS A 55 -26.00 -10.36 25.35
CA LYS A 55 -24.65 -10.46 24.79
C LYS A 55 -23.65 -9.87 25.76
N GLU A 56 -22.70 -10.68 26.22
CA GLU A 56 -21.73 -10.29 27.25
C GLU A 56 -20.37 -9.89 26.65
N GLU A 57 -19.87 -10.68 25.68
CA GLU A 57 -18.60 -10.38 24.99
C GLU A 57 -18.67 -10.70 23.51
N THR A 58 -17.85 -9.98 22.72
CA THR A 58 -17.67 -10.18 21.28
C THR A 58 -16.20 -10.08 20.92
N ASP A 59 -15.70 -11.03 20.14
CA ASP A 59 -14.38 -10.90 19.52
C ASP A 59 -14.47 -9.93 18.36
N THR A 60 -13.74 -8.80 18.44
CA THR A 60 -13.64 -7.77 17.40
C THR A 60 -12.20 -7.56 16.95
N THR A 61 -11.34 -8.57 17.14
CA THR A 61 -9.94 -8.48 16.72
C THR A 61 -9.79 -8.45 15.20
N TYR A 62 -8.75 -7.77 14.72
CA TYR A 62 -8.40 -7.75 13.30
C TYR A 62 -8.07 -9.17 12.82
N SER A 63 -8.66 -9.58 11.71
CA SER A 63 -8.44 -10.89 11.09
C SER A 63 -7.47 -10.78 9.91
N ASP A 64 -7.87 -10.04 8.91
CA ASP A 64 -7.13 -9.86 7.67
C ASP A 64 -7.54 -8.56 6.96
N GLY A 65 -6.82 -8.17 5.94
CA GLY A 65 -7.19 -7.02 5.12
C GLY A 65 -6.46 -6.98 3.80
N THR A 66 -6.98 -6.17 2.91
CA THR A 66 -6.37 -5.91 1.61
C THR A 66 -6.29 -4.43 1.33
N ILE A 67 -5.25 -4.04 0.62
CA ILE A 67 -5.10 -2.72 0.01
C ILE A 67 -5.04 -2.88 -1.50
N SER A 68 -5.90 -2.19 -2.21
CA SER A 68 -5.88 -2.16 -3.68
C SER A 68 -5.63 -0.74 -4.16
N PHE A 69 -4.88 -0.59 -5.23
CA PHE A 69 -4.70 0.70 -5.87
C PHE A 69 -4.75 0.59 -7.39
N ASP A 70 -5.31 1.62 -8.02
CA ASP A 70 -5.39 1.76 -9.46
C ASP A 70 -4.35 2.76 -9.94
N THR A 71 -3.65 2.39 -11.01
CA THR A 71 -2.66 3.25 -11.67
C THR A 71 -2.62 2.97 -13.17
N THR A 72 -2.11 3.91 -13.94
CA THR A 72 -1.82 3.68 -15.37
C THR A 72 -0.52 2.89 -15.57
N LYS A 73 0.46 3.05 -14.66
CA LYS A 73 1.75 2.35 -14.68
C LYS A 73 2.41 2.41 -13.31
N LEU A 74 3.30 1.48 -13.04
CA LEU A 74 4.21 1.55 -11.90
C LEU A 74 5.38 2.49 -12.22
N GLY A 75 5.92 3.12 -11.17
CA GLY A 75 6.97 4.13 -11.30
C GLY A 75 6.45 5.50 -11.77
N ILE A 76 7.37 6.45 -11.91
CA ILE A 76 7.10 7.79 -12.43
C ILE A 76 7.38 7.82 -13.94
N SER A 77 8.42 7.12 -14.38
CA SER A 77 8.80 6.97 -15.80
C SER A 77 8.52 5.55 -16.31
N THR A 78 8.55 5.37 -17.62
CA THR A 78 8.35 4.04 -18.26
C THR A 78 9.55 3.12 -17.98
N GLU A 79 10.74 3.69 -17.86
CA GLU A 79 11.98 2.96 -17.60
C GLU A 79 12.02 2.37 -16.18
N GLU A 80 11.34 3.01 -15.22
CA GLU A 80 11.27 2.53 -13.84
C GLU A 80 10.27 1.39 -13.64
N GLU A 81 9.32 1.19 -14.54
CA GLU A 81 8.22 0.24 -14.33
C GLU A 81 8.71 -1.19 -14.06
N ASN A 82 9.68 -1.67 -14.86
CA ASN A 82 10.23 -3.01 -14.67
C ASN A 82 11.03 -3.13 -13.37
N ALA A 83 11.79 -2.10 -12.99
CA ALA A 83 12.52 -2.07 -11.72
C ALA A 83 11.57 -2.05 -10.50
N ILE A 84 10.40 -1.40 -10.61
CA ILE A 84 9.39 -1.44 -9.56
C ILE A 84 8.72 -2.83 -9.50
N LYS A 85 8.42 -3.45 -10.65
CA LYS A 85 7.87 -4.82 -10.70
C LYS A 85 8.83 -5.84 -10.10
N GLU A 86 10.13 -5.74 -10.39
CA GLU A 86 11.16 -6.55 -9.74
C GLU A 86 11.06 -6.45 -8.22
N LYS A 87 11.07 -5.21 -7.69
CA LYS A 87 10.99 -4.95 -6.24
C LYS A 87 9.69 -5.40 -5.60
N MET A 88 8.57 -5.27 -6.30
CA MET A 88 7.26 -5.60 -5.73
C MET A 88 6.89 -7.07 -5.83
N PHE A 89 7.36 -7.76 -6.87
CA PHE A 89 6.89 -9.11 -7.19
C PHE A 89 7.99 -10.17 -7.16
N GLY A 90 9.26 -9.78 -6.96
CA GLY A 90 10.39 -10.69 -6.90
C GLY A 90 10.78 -11.29 -8.26
N ALA A 91 10.32 -10.69 -9.37
CA ALA A 91 10.78 -11.04 -10.71
C ALA A 91 12.25 -10.60 -10.90
N THR A 92 12.94 -11.14 -11.89
CA THR A 92 14.33 -10.79 -12.18
C THR A 92 14.40 -9.78 -13.34
N LEU A 93 15.09 -8.65 -13.13
CA LEU A 93 15.38 -7.69 -14.17
C LEU A 93 16.76 -7.99 -14.78
N SER A 94 16.79 -8.23 -16.10
CA SER A 94 18.05 -8.45 -16.82
C SER A 94 18.79 -7.12 -17.08
N GLU A 95 20.09 -7.18 -17.42
CA GLU A 95 20.90 -6.01 -17.78
C GLU A 95 20.34 -5.28 -19.00
N ASP A 96 19.67 -5.99 -19.90
CA ASP A 96 19.03 -5.42 -21.10
C ASP A 96 17.64 -4.82 -20.82
N GLY A 97 17.19 -4.80 -19.55
CA GLY A 97 15.89 -4.24 -19.13
C GLY A 97 14.70 -5.18 -19.33
N GLU A 98 14.93 -6.46 -19.62
CA GLU A 98 13.91 -7.48 -19.75
C GLU A 98 13.47 -7.98 -18.36
N LEU A 99 12.17 -7.99 -18.09
CA LEU A 99 11.62 -8.52 -16.84
C LEU A 99 11.25 -10.00 -17.03
N ILE A 100 11.96 -10.86 -16.33
CA ILE A 100 11.77 -12.32 -16.37
C ILE A 100 10.99 -12.72 -15.13
N SER A 101 9.80 -13.32 -15.32
CA SER A 101 8.98 -13.84 -14.23
C SER A 101 8.98 -15.36 -14.23
N GLY A 102 9.31 -15.95 -13.10
CA GLY A 102 9.37 -17.39 -12.89
C GLY A 102 8.22 -17.90 -12.01
N GLY A 103 7.86 -19.16 -12.18
CA GLY A 103 6.81 -19.79 -11.36
C GLY A 103 7.17 -19.97 -9.87
N LEU A 104 8.41 -19.71 -9.50
CA LEU A 104 8.91 -19.77 -8.12
C LEU A 104 9.20 -18.38 -7.52
N ASP A 105 8.91 -17.31 -8.27
CA ASP A 105 9.08 -15.95 -7.77
C ASP A 105 8.13 -15.69 -6.59
N THR A 106 8.67 -15.08 -5.55
CA THR A 106 7.91 -14.73 -4.35
C THR A 106 7.92 -13.22 -4.15
N SER A 107 6.73 -12.64 -4.05
CA SER A 107 6.62 -11.21 -3.73
C SER A 107 7.17 -10.93 -2.33
N PRO A 108 8.08 -9.97 -2.17
CA PRO A 108 8.63 -9.64 -0.87
C PRO A 108 7.60 -8.95 0.02
N GLN A 109 7.80 -9.06 1.32
CA GLN A 109 7.07 -8.25 2.29
C GLN A 109 7.58 -6.81 2.24
N MET A 110 6.66 -5.85 2.18
CA MET A 110 7.00 -4.44 2.06
C MET A 110 6.07 -3.54 2.85
N GLY A 111 6.55 -2.37 3.26
CA GLY A 111 5.70 -1.29 3.68
C GLY A 111 5.11 -0.57 2.47
N PHE A 112 3.86 -0.15 2.56
CA PHE A 112 3.18 0.63 1.52
C PHE A 112 2.41 1.80 2.12
N GLY A 113 2.44 2.94 1.46
CA GLY A 113 1.70 4.11 1.93
C GLY A 113 1.26 5.04 0.81
N TYR A 114 0.26 5.85 1.14
CA TYR A 114 -0.29 6.86 0.25
C TYR A 114 -0.88 8.04 1.01
N ILE A 115 -1.19 9.12 0.29
CA ILE A 115 -1.80 10.31 0.83
C ILE A 115 -3.23 10.42 0.34
N LYS A 116 -4.16 10.60 1.27
CA LYS A 116 -5.56 10.87 1.02
C LYS A 116 -5.83 12.35 1.21
N MET A 117 -6.47 12.99 0.23
CA MET A 117 -6.89 14.38 0.31
C MET A 117 -8.31 14.47 0.87
N LEU A 118 -8.48 15.31 1.88
CA LEU A 118 -9.74 15.53 2.59
C LEU A 118 -10.16 16.98 2.47
N GLN A 119 -11.45 17.23 2.28
CA GLN A 119 -12.00 18.60 2.30
C GLN A 119 -13.02 18.77 3.43
N VAL A 120 -12.82 19.85 4.20
CA VAL A 120 -13.72 20.27 5.26
C VAL A 120 -13.87 21.77 5.18
N ASN A 121 -15.10 22.26 5.04
CA ASN A 121 -15.39 23.70 4.99
C ASN A 121 -14.49 24.48 4.00
N ASN A 122 -14.36 23.95 2.77
CA ASN A 122 -13.51 24.50 1.70
C ASN A 122 -12.00 24.52 2.02
N LYS A 123 -11.56 23.90 3.11
CA LYS A 123 -10.14 23.73 3.44
C LYS A 123 -9.71 22.31 3.12
N VAL A 124 -8.63 22.18 2.35
CA VAL A 124 -8.00 20.89 2.06
C VAL A 124 -7.03 20.54 3.17
N THR A 125 -7.10 19.30 3.63
CA THR A 125 -6.15 18.67 4.57
C THR A 125 -5.72 17.32 4.02
N TYR A 126 -4.61 16.81 4.48
CA TYR A 126 -3.99 15.59 3.97
C TYR A 126 -3.90 14.55 5.08
N GLU A 127 -4.14 13.30 4.73
CA GLU A 127 -4.00 12.17 5.64
C GLU A 127 -3.04 11.18 5.02
N GLY A 128 -1.87 11.02 5.63
CA GLY A 128 -0.91 9.99 5.27
C GLY A 128 -1.32 8.67 5.91
N LYS A 129 -1.31 7.61 5.10
CA LYS A 129 -1.53 6.23 5.53
C LYS A 129 -0.30 5.40 5.23
N TRP A 130 0.12 4.58 6.18
CA TRP A 130 1.24 3.66 6.06
C TRP A 130 0.88 2.30 6.60
N PHE A 131 0.96 1.28 5.76
CA PHE A 131 0.81 -0.13 6.12
C PHE A 131 2.20 -0.72 6.33
N TYR A 132 2.42 -1.33 7.49
CA TYR A 132 3.76 -1.77 7.88
C TYR A 132 4.23 -3.04 7.19
N ASN A 133 3.30 -3.94 6.86
CA ASN A 133 3.61 -5.21 6.23
C ASN A 133 2.52 -5.55 5.20
N THR A 134 2.87 -5.44 3.94
CA THR A 134 2.00 -5.78 2.82
C THR A 134 2.72 -6.70 1.85
N VAL A 135 1.96 -7.55 1.16
CA VAL A 135 2.47 -8.43 0.10
C VAL A 135 1.59 -8.23 -1.12
N PHE A 136 2.13 -7.63 -2.17
CA PHE A 136 1.42 -7.43 -3.43
C PHE A 136 1.56 -8.62 -4.36
N ARG A 137 0.51 -8.91 -5.12
CA ARG A 137 0.50 -9.98 -6.11
C ARG A 137 0.68 -9.42 -7.52
N PRO A 138 1.45 -10.10 -8.39
CA PRO A 138 1.52 -9.73 -9.80
C PRO A 138 0.14 -9.84 -10.44
N VAL A 139 -0.14 -8.91 -11.37
CA VAL A 139 -1.42 -8.84 -12.09
C VAL A 139 -1.17 -9.07 -13.56
N GLY A 140 -2.00 -9.91 -14.20
CA GLY A 140 -1.96 -10.13 -15.64
C GLY A 140 -2.41 -8.89 -16.42
N ASP A 141 -1.98 -8.79 -17.66
CA ASP A 141 -2.36 -7.72 -18.57
C ASP A 141 -3.66 -8.08 -19.31
N SER A 142 -4.55 -7.08 -19.41
CA SER A 142 -5.69 -7.10 -20.32
C SER A 142 -5.53 -5.93 -21.27
N VAL A 143 -5.40 -6.21 -22.57
CA VAL A 143 -5.17 -5.18 -23.59
C VAL A 143 -6.23 -5.28 -24.67
N GLU A 144 -6.73 -4.14 -25.11
CA GLU A 144 -7.70 -4.03 -26.19
C GLU A 144 -7.10 -3.26 -27.39
N THR A 145 -7.53 -3.64 -28.59
CA THR A 145 -7.12 -2.94 -29.82
C THR A 145 -7.70 -1.53 -29.85
N LYS A 146 -6.86 -0.56 -30.22
CA LYS A 146 -7.27 0.82 -30.43
C LYS A 146 -8.41 0.90 -31.45
N GLY A 147 -9.61 1.25 -30.99
CA GLY A 147 -10.74 1.58 -31.86
C GLY A 147 -10.75 3.04 -32.33
N LYS A 148 -11.89 3.52 -32.79
CA LYS A 148 -12.07 4.95 -33.17
C LYS A 148 -11.95 5.91 -31.97
N GLN A 149 -12.21 5.43 -30.75
CA GLN A 149 -12.01 6.15 -29.51
C GLN A 149 -10.89 5.48 -28.70
N ILE A 150 -10.10 6.28 -27.98
CA ILE A 150 -9.06 5.79 -27.08
C ILE A 150 -9.74 5.44 -25.77
N SER A 151 -9.70 4.15 -25.38
CA SER A 151 -10.06 3.71 -24.05
C SER A 151 -8.76 3.61 -23.21
N TRP A 152 -8.66 4.45 -22.18
CA TRP A 152 -7.53 4.41 -21.27
C TRP A 152 -7.72 3.25 -20.29
N GLN A 153 -6.75 2.35 -20.28
CA GLN A 153 -6.78 1.21 -19.36
C GLN A 153 -5.92 1.49 -18.13
N THR A 154 -6.44 1.11 -17.00
CA THR A 154 -5.77 1.18 -15.70
C THR A 154 -5.57 -0.22 -15.16
N LYS A 155 -4.52 -0.40 -14.36
CA LYS A 155 -4.25 -1.67 -13.66
C LYS A 155 -4.56 -1.50 -12.19
N THR A 156 -5.22 -2.51 -11.62
CA THR A 156 -5.46 -2.62 -10.18
C THR A 156 -4.47 -3.61 -9.58
N TYR A 157 -3.68 -3.15 -8.66
CA TYR A 157 -2.79 -3.98 -7.85
C TYR A 157 -3.39 -4.18 -6.47
N THR A 158 -3.40 -5.43 -6.01
CA THR A 158 -3.94 -5.78 -4.69
C THR A 158 -2.84 -6.44 -3.85
N GLY A 159 -2.72 -5.98 -2.61
CA GLY A 159 -1.81 -6.53 -1.62
C GLY A 159 -2.57 -6.93 -0.36
N ASP A 160 -2.11 -8.01 0.26
CA ASP A 160 -2.60 -8.43 1.57
C ASP A 160 -1.96 -7.59 2.66
N ILE A 161 -2.72 -7.17 3.66
CA ILE A 161 -2.25 -6.42 4.83
C ILE A 161 -2.02 -7.39 5.96
N ASN A 162 -0.76 -7.51 6.39
CA ASN A 162 -0.37 -8.39 7.49
C ASN A 162 -0.06 -7.58 8.75
N VAL A 163 -0.28 -8.18 9.90
CA VAL A 163 0.14 -7.63 11.19
C VAL A 163 1.67 -7.74 11.34
N VAL A 164 2.25 -6.88 12.17
CA VAL A 164 3.62 -7.03 12.65
C VAL A 164 3.55 -7.65 14.03
N GLU A 165 3.78 -8.95 14.09
CA GLU A 165 3.72 -9.73 15.33
C GLU A 165 4.74 -9.24 16.36
N GLY A 166 4.33 -9.25 17.63
CA GLY A 166 5.20 -8.87 18.75
C GLY A 166 5.47 -7.37 18.89
N TRP A 167 4.88 -6.53 18.06
CA TRP A 167 5.01 -5.07 18.16
C TRP A 167 3.68 -4.41 18.53
N GLY A 168 3.63 -3.84 19.72
CA GLY A 168 2.41 -3.22 20.26
C GLY A 168 1.25 -4.23 20.34
N ASN A 169 0.11 -3.88 19.76
CA ASN A 169 -1.05 -4.76 19.65
C ASN A 169 -1.08 -5.45 18.26
N ASN A 170 0.05 -5.96 17.79
CA ASN A 170 0.21 -6.47 16.43
C ASN A 170 -0.14 -5.40 15.39
N ASN A 171 0.58 -4.30 15.43
CA ASN A 171 0.31 -3.14 14.61
C ASN A 171 0.43 -3.46 13.12
N PHE A 172 -0.53 -3.01 12.31
CA PHE A 172 -0.52 -3.19 10.86
C PHE A 172 -0.56 -1.87 10.09
N LYS A 173 -1.05 -0.79 10.71
CA LYS A 173 -1.27 0.49 10.04
C LYS A 173 -0.95 1.68 10.93
N ALA A 174 -0.49 2.78 10.31
CA ALA A 174 -0.42 4.11 10.92
C ALA A 174 -1.12 5.13 10.03
N GLU A 175 -1.81 6.08 10.64
CA GLU A 175 -2.47 7.19 9.97
C GLU A 175 -2.12 8.50 10.67
N LYS A 176 -1.85 9.55 9.89
CA LYS A 176 -1.57 10.88 10.44
C LYS A 176 -2.10 11.98 9.53
N LYS A 177 -2.71 13.01 10.13
CA LYS A 177 -3.24 14.17 9.42
C LYS A 177 -2.22 15.30 9.39
N PHE A 178 -2.23 16.04 8.27
CA PHE A 178 -1.32 17.14 8.00
C PHE A 178 -2.06 18.33 7.41
N ALA A 179 -1.53 19.53 7.65
CA ALA A 179 -2.07 20.74 7.07
C ALA A 179 -1.64 20.93 5.61
N THR A 180 -0.46 20.43 5.24
CA THR A 180 0.13 20.60 3.91
C THR A 180 0.51 19.25 3.29
N LEU A 181 0.53 19.22 1.95
CA LEU A 181 0.98 18.06 1.19
C LEU A 181 2.46 17.75 1.43
N ALA A 182 3.28 18.78 1.55
CA ALA A 182 4.73 18.61 1.78
C ALA A 182 5.02 17.88 3.10
N GLU A 183 4.31 18.23 4.17
CA GLU A 183 4.42 17.51 5.47
C GLU A 183 3.98 16.06 5.36
N ALA A 184 2.89 15.78 4.64
CA ALA A 184 2.40 14.42 4.42
C ALA A 184 3.42 13.58 3.63
N LYS A 185 4.00 14.14 2.56
CA LYS A 185 5.08 13.50 1.79
C LYS A 185 6.32 13.24 2.63
N ALA A 186 6.77 14.24 3.41
CA ALA A 186 7.93 14.09 4.28
C ALA A 186 7.73 12.97 5.32
N TRP A 187 6.52 12.87 5.88
CA TRP A 187 6.20 11.79 6.82
C TRP A 187 6.24 10.41 6.15
N LEU A 188 5.66 10.26 4.95
CA LEU A 188 5.70 8.99 4.20
C LEU A 188 7.12 8.63 3.78
N ASN A 189 7.91 9.61 3.31
CA ASN A 189 9.30 9.40 2.97
C ASN A 189 10.11 8.90 4.18
N GLY A 190 9.88 9.49 5.35
CA GLY A 190 10.49 9.03 6.59
C GLY A 190 10.09 7.61 6.97
N LYS A 191 8.82 7.21 6.72
CA LYS A 191 8.34 5.82 6.93
C LYS A 191 8.96 4.85 5.94
N ALA A 192 9.06 5.24 4.67
CA ALA A 192 9.59 4.42 3.59
C ALA A 192 11.12 4.46 3.47
N ASN A 193 11.83 5.17 4.35
CA ASN A 193 13.28 5.37 4.25
C ASN A 193 13.71 5.94 2.88
N ILE A 194 12.92 6.89 2.34
CA ILE A 194 13.25 7.63 1.13
C ILE A 194 14.01 8.89 1.55
N SER A 195 15.27 9.02 1.13
CA SER A 195 16.02 10.25 1.31
C SER A 195 15.34 11.38 0.54
N ALA A 196 15.16 12.53 1.18
CA ALA A 196 14.76 13.73 0.44
C ALA A 196 15.81 13.96 -0.66
N ALA A 197 15.38 14.02 -1.93
CA ALA A 197 16.26 14.51 -2.97
C ALA A 197 16.63 15.97 -2.60
N GLU A 198 17.93 16.22 -2.47
CA GLU A 198 18.46 17.56 -2.32
C GLU A 198 18.09 18.47 -3.50
#